data_e4289e7948b717cd06d5c20c3714e426
#
_entry.id   e4289e7948b717cd06d5c20c3714e426
#
_cell.length_a   1.000
_cell.length_b   1.000
_cell.length_c   1.000
_cell.angle_alpha   90.00
_cell.angle_beta   90.00
_cell.angle_gamma   90.00
#
_symmetry.space_group_name_H-M   'P 1'
#
loop_
_entity.id
_entity.type
_entity.pdbx_description
1 polymer ?
#
loop_
_entity_poly.entity_id
_entity_poly.type
_entity_poly.pdbx_seq_one_letter_code
_entity_poly.pdbx_strand_id
1 'polypeptide(L)'
;MRKTVALLLLLLLPSLMFASFLGVQAGFDFSYLDLKVKRNGSTKWQQEEVWLSVPISASAELVDPYVGVGAGLEVTFEKMLFKTVDGEDYDLRREMPRFSTATLYVIDVERYGNGYLEYGAGISYSRLTLNPTASSSDASRIGLVTKFEYCNMLNYPIVIKYGIRIGTPVLTFADEANRTRSIVDDGFSIQAYVSIGIGDS
;
A
#
# COMPACT_ATOMS: atom_id res chain seq x y z
N MET A 1 -14.72 -7.94 11.50
CA MET A 1 -13.89 -8.36 10.34
C MET A 1 -14.70 -8.92 9.16
N ARG A 2 -15.54 -9.97 9.29
CA ARG A 2 -16.30 -10.54 8.13
C ARG A 2 -17.21 -9.52 7.43
N LYS A 3 -17.89 -8.63 8.15
CA LYS A 3 -18.79 -7.62 7.59
C LYS A 3 -18.06 -6.52 6.81
N THR A 4 -16.87 -6.12 7.26
CA THR A 4 -16.04 -5.10 6.59
C THR A 4 -15.46 -5.62 5.28
N VAL A 5 -15.03 -6.88 5.25
CA VAL A 5 -14.55 -7.55 4.01
C VAL A 5 -15.70 -7.71 3.01
N ALA A 6 -16.89 -8.09 3.46
CA ALA A 6 -18.07 -8.21 2.61
C ALA A 6 -18.49 -6.86 2.02
N LEU A 7 -18.43 -5.78 2.80
CA LEU A 7 -18.75 -4.43 2.32
C LEU A 7 -17.71 -3.93 1.29
N LEU A 8 -16.42 -4.19 1.53
CA LEU A 8 -15.35 -3.89 0.57
C LEU A 8 -15.51 -4.67 -0.74
N LEU A 9 -15.85 -5.97 -0.66
CA LEU A 9 -16.15 -6.79 -1.84
C LEU A 9 -17.38 -6.29 -2.60
N LEU A 10 -18.43 -5.83 -1.89
CA LEU A 10 -19.64 -5.30 -2.50
C LEU A 10 -19.41 -3.95 -3.20
N LEU A 11 -18.50 -3.12 -2.68
CA LEU A 11 -18.07 -1.86 -3.31
C LEU A 11 -17.13 -2.08 -4.49
N LEU A 12 -16.36 -3.20 -4.49
CA LEU A 12 -15.48 -3.59 -5.58
C LEU A 12 -16.22 -4.20 -6.78
N LEU A 13 -17.34 -4.90 -6.54
CA LEU A 13 -18.08 -5.60 -7.60
C LEU A 13 -18.52 -4.70 -8.77
N PRO A 14 -19.08 -3.48 -8.56
CA PRO A 14 -19.42 -2.59 -9.67
C PRO A 14 -18.20 -2.07 -10.44
N SER A 15 -17.10 -1.76 -9.73
CA SER A 15 -15.87 -1.27 -10.38
C SER A 15 -15.17 -2.36 -11.20
N LEU A 16 -15.29 -3.63 -10.82
CA LEU A 16 -14.77 -4.76 -11.59
C LEU A 16 -15.47 -4.94 -12.95
N MET A 17 -16.72 -4.53 -13.08
CA MET A 17 -17.49 -4.67 -14.34
C MET A 17 -17.10 -3.62 -15.40
N PHE A 18 -16.42 -2.53 -15.01
CA PHE A 18 -16.02 -1.41 -15.87
C PHE A 18 -14.52 -1.12 -15.81
N ALA A 19 -13.74 -2.01 -15.21
CA ALA A 19 -12.30 -1.79 -15.06
C ALA A 19 -11.61 -1.84 -16.41
N SER A 20 -10.85 -0.79 -16.74
CA SER A 20 -9.94 -0.77 -17.88
C SER A 20 -8.74 -1.69 -17.67
N PHE A 21 -8.39 -1.95 -16.40
CA PHE A 21 -7.37 -2.90 -16.01
C PHE A 21 -7.78 -3.61 -14.73
N LEU A 22 -7.60 -4.93 -14.73
CA LEU A 22 -7.75 -5.77 -13.55
C LEU A 22 -6.52 -6.67 -13.46
N GLY A 23 -5.76 -6.58 -12.39
CA GLY A 23 -4.50 -7.30 -12.29
C GLY A 23 -4.11 -7.70 -10.88
N VAL A 24 -3.08 -8.53 -10.85
CA VAL A 24 -2.35 -8.91 -9.65
C VAL A 24 -0.90 -8.48 -9.81
N GLN A 25 -0.29 -8.07 -8.70
CA GLN A 25 1.09 -7.65 -8.68
C GLN A 25 1.86 -8.31 -7.54
N ALA A 26 3.16 -8.45 -7.74
CA ALA A 26 4.11 -8.87 -6.72
C ALA A 26 5.41 -8.09 -6.88
N GLY A 27 6.14 -7.92 -5.78
CA GLY A 27 7.39 -7.16 -5.79
C GLY A 27 8.14 -7.24 -4.49
N PHE A 28 8.95 -6.23 -4.26
CA PHE A 28 9.67 -6.02 -3.01
C PHE A 28 9.33 -4.65 -2.47
N ASP A 29 9.07 -4.57 -1.18
CA ASP A 29 8.84 -3.33 -0.44
C ASP A 29 9.90 -3.17 0.64
N PHE A 30 10.56 -2.02 0.62
CA PHE A 30 11.42 -1.55 1.69
C PHE A 30 10.69 -0.45 2.44
N SER A 31 10.49 -0.65 3.74
CA SER A 31 9.82 0.32 4.59
C SER A 31 10.67 0.68 5.79
N TYR A 32 10.66 1.97 6.10
CA TYR A 32 11.23 2.55 7.29
C TYR A 32 10.13 3.27 8.07
N LEU A 33 10.04 3.03 9.37
CA LEU A 33 9.16 3.74 10.29
C LEU A 33 9.98 4.38 11.40
N ASP A 34 9.68 5.63 11.70
CA ASP A 34 10.18 6.34 12.88
C ASP A 34 8.98 6.90 13.65
N LEU A 35 8.50 6.11 14.59
CA LEU A 35 7.29 6.38 15.36
C LEU A 35 7.63 7.09 16.65
N LYS A 36 7.01 8.25 16.89
CA LYS A 36 7.24 9.08 18.08
C LYS A 36 5.93 9.47 18.77
N VAL A 37 5.82 9.17 20.03
CA VAL A 37 4.73 9.71 20.90
C VAL A 37 5.24 10.92 21.64
N LYS A 38 4.68 12.09 21.32
CA LYS A 38 5.01 13.36 21.98
C LYS A 38 3.95 13.72 23.02
N ARG A 39 4.40 14.16 24.23
CA ARG A 39 3.54 14.73 25.26
C ARG A 39 4.18 15.98 25.83
N ASN A 40 3.47 17.12 25.79
CA ASN A 40 3.97 18.43 26.24
C ASN A 40 5.30 18.83 25.57
N GLY A 41 5.43 18.58 24.26
CA GLY A 41 6.64 18.92 23.48
C GLY A 41 7.84 17.96 23.67
N SER A 42 7.76 17.00 24.60
CA SER A 42 8.83 16.01 24.84
C SER A 42 8.47 14.67 24.23
N THR A 43 9.43 13.99 23.60
CA THR A 43 9.29 12.60 23.15
C THR A 43 9.23 11.69 24.36
N LYS A 44 8.14 10.94 24.50
CA LYS A 44 7.92 9.98 25.60
C LYS A 44 8.22 8.55 25.20
N TRP A 45 8.11 8.27 23.93
CA TRP A 45 8.37 6.97 23.36
C TRP A 45 8.80 7.16 21.89
N GLN A 46 9.74 6.36 21.44
CA GLN A 46 10.20 6.29 20.07
C GLN A 46 10.46 4.83 19.73
N GLN A 47 10.17 4.46 18.50
CA GLN A 47 10.45 3.13 17.96
C GLN A 47 10.82 3.28 16.49
N GLU A 48 11.96 2.73 16.12
CA GLU A 48 12.41 2.65 14.74
C GLU A 48 12.21 1.23 14.22
N GLU A 49 11.59 1.11 13.05
CA GLU A 49 11.42 -0.17 12.39
C GLU A 49 11.91 -0.09 10.94
N VAL A 50 12.67 -1.10 10.53
CA VAL A 50 13.06 -1.30 9.14
C VAL A 50 12.60 -2.69 8.72
N TRP A 51 11.93 -2.80 7.60
CA TRP A 51 11.59 -4.12 7.07
C TRP A 51 11.72 -4.19 5.55
N LEU A 52 11.94 -5.41 5.10
CA LEU A 52 11.82 -5.83 3.71
C LEU A 52 10.68 -6.83 3.62
N SER A 53 9.76 -6.64 2.71
CA SER A 53 8.62 -7.52 2.51
C SER A 53 8.42 -7.88 1.04
N VAL A 54 7.61 -8.92 0.81
CA VAL A 54 7.04 -9.26 -0.50
C VAL A 54 5.56 -8.90 -0.45
N PRO A 55 5.17 -7.74 -1.02
CA PRO A 55 3.78 -7.39 -1.21
C PRO A 55 3.18 -8.21 -2.36
N ILE A 56 1.94 -8.66 -2.15
CA ILE A 56 1.09 -9.23 -3.18
C ILE A 56 -0.18 -8.41 -3.19
N SER A 57 -0.53 -7.81 -4.33
CA SER A 57 -1.68 -6.92 -4.43
C SER A 57 -2.62 -7.38 -5.53
N ALA A 58 -3.89 -6.99 -5.37
CA ALA A 58 -4.88 -6.98 -6.43
C ALA A 58 -5.24 -5.52 -6.72
N SER A 59 -5.32 -5.16 -8.00
CA SER A 59 -5.63 -3.82 -8.45
C SER A 59 -6.73 -3.81 -9.50
N ALA A 60 -7.55 -2.76 -9.47
CA ALA A 60 -8.54 -2.44 -10.48
C ALA A 60 -8.44 -0.97 -10.83
N GLU A 61 -8.43 -0.65 -12.12
CA GLU A 61 -8.28 0.70 -12.63
C GLU A 61 -9.36 1.00 -13.67
N LEU A 62 -9.85 2.23 -13.63
CA LEU A 62 -10.78 2.81 -14.59
C LEU A 62 -10.07 4.02 -15.21
N VAL A 63 -9.77 3.96 -16.47
CA VAL A 63 -9.11 5.05 -17.20
C VAL A 63 -10.02 5.47 -18.35
N ASP A 64 -10.26 6.76 -18.50
CA ASP A 64 -10.94 7.31 -19.65
C ASP A 64 -9.99 7.27 -20.85
N PRO A 65 -10.31 6.53 -21.93
CA PRO A 65 -9.39 6.33 -23.06
C PRO A 65 -9.18 7.61 -23.90
N TYR A 66 -10.03 8.63 -23.76
CA TYR A 66 -9.92 9.87 -24.52
C TYR A 66 -9.11 10.93 -23.79
N VAL A 67 -9.18 10.96 -22.46
CA VAL A 67 -8.52 11.96 -21.63
C VAL A 67 -7.23 11.42 -21.01
N GLY A 68 -7.10 10.09 -20.88
CA GLY A 68 -5.96 9.45 -20.23
C GLY A 68 -5.96 9.57 -18.70
N VAL A 69 -7.04 10.10 -18.11
CA VAL A 69 -7.16 10.26 -16.66
C VAL A 69 -8.09 9.21 -16.09
N GLY A 70 -7.76 8.69 -14.93
CA GLY A 70 -8.52 7.64 -14.30
C GLY A 70 -8.42 7.58 -12.79
N ALA A 71 -8.95 6.51 -12.25
CA ALA A 71 -8.86 6.17 -10.84
C ALA A 71 -8.55 4.69 -10.68
N GLY A 72 -7.77 4.35 -9.67
CA GLY A 72 -7.42 2.97 -9.33
C GLY A 72 -7.62 2.66 -7.86
N LEU A 73 -7.98 1.42 -7.60
CA LEU A 73 -8.05 0.85 -6.25
C LEU A 73 -7.10 -0.34 -6.18
N GLU A 74 -6.36 -0.40 -5.10
CA GLU A 74 -5.46 -1.49 -4.83
C GLU A 74 -5.59 -1.99 -3.41
N VAL A 75 -5.46 -3.30 -3.25
CA VAL A 75 -5.45 -3.98 -1.95
C VAL A 75 -4.20 -4.84 -1.87
N THR A 76 -3.35 -4.57 -0.89
CA THR A 76 -2.04 -5.21 -0.72
C THR A 76 -2.02 -6.06 0.54
N PHE A 77 -1.45 -7.26 0.41
CA PHE A 77 -1.08 -8.15 1.50
C PHE A 77 0.44 -8.28 1.51
N GLU A 78 1.06 -8.16 2.65
CA GLU A 78 2.51 -8.22 2.77
C GLU A 78 2.96 -9.44 3.57
N LYS A 79 4.01 -10.08 3.07
CA LYS A 79 4.78 -11.07 3.80
C LYS A 79 6.16 -10.49 4.09
N MET A 80 6.45 -10.27 5.36
CA MET A 80 7.77 -9.81 5.78
C MET A 80 8.82 -10.90 5.55
N LEU A 81 9.96 -10.50 4.99
CA LEU A 81 11.16 -11.32 4.83
C LEU A 81 12.17 -11.03 5.94
N PHE A 82 12.25 -9.77 6.33
CA PHE A 82 13.19 -9.26 7.31
C PHE A 82 12.56 -8.08 8.03
N LYS A 83 12.80 -7.95 9.33
CA LYS A 83 12.38 -6.82 10.15
C LYS A 83 13.38 -6.58 11.26
N THR A 84 13.77 -5.32 11.48
CA THR A 84 14.45 -4.88 12.70
C THR A 84 13.59 -3.89 13.46
N VAL A 85 13.73 -3.91 14.78
CA VAL A 85 13.10 -2.97 15.69
C VAL A 85 14.17 -2.40 16.59
N ASP A 86 14.35 -1.08 16.56
CA ASP A 86 15.40 -0.36 17.32
C ASP A 86 16.82 -0.94 17.06
N GLY A 87 17.06 -1.41 15.82
CA GLY A 87 18.34 -1.98 15.39
C GLY A 87 18.55 -3.46 15.73
N GLU A 88 17.61 -4.10 16.41
CA GLU A 88 17.66 -5.53 16.73
C GLU A 88 16.79 -6.36 15.78
N ASP A 89 17.26 -7.56 15.41
CA ASP A 89 16.50 -8.46 14.54
C ASP A 89 15.23 -8.94 15.23
N TYR A 90 14.13 -8.87 14.51
CA TYR A 90 12.81 -9.28 14.99
C TYR A 90 12.45 -10.70 14.51
N ASP A 91 11.99 -11.58 15.41
CA ASP A 91 11.56 -12.94 15.07
C ASP A 91 10.20 -12.94 14.33
N LEU A 92 10.25 -13.12 13.02
CA LEU A 92 9.08 -13.15 12.12
C LEU A 92 8.25 -14.45 12.21
N ARG A 93 8.68 -15.48 12.96
CA ARG A 93 7.98 -16.78 13.01
C ARG A 93 6.56 -16.68 13.55
N ARG A 94 6.23 -15.58 14.23
CA ARG A 94 4.92 -15.32 14.84
C ARG A 94 4.02 -14.41 14.00
N GLU A 95 4.52 -13.88 12.90
CA GLU A 95 3.74 -12.97 12.05
C GLU A 95 3.02 -13.76 10.96
N MET A 96 1.68 -13.67 10.95
CA MET A 96 0.87 -14.15 9.83
C MET A 96 0.79 -13.08 8.74
N PRO A 97 0.67 -13.46 7.44
CA PRO A 97 0.34 -12.50 6.38
C PRO A 97 -0.94 -11.76 6.76
N ARG A 98 -0.88 -10.43 6.83
CA ARG A 98 -2.03 -9.59 7.19
C ARG A 98 -2.40 -8.71 6.02
N PHE A 99 -3.68 -8.37 5.91
CA PHE A 99 -4.10 -7.24 5.09
C PHE A 99 -3.36 -6.01 5.61
N SER A 100 -2.51 -5.44 4.79
CA SER A 100 -1.66 -4.34 5.22
C SER A 100 -2.14 -3.00 4.70
N THR A 101 -2.52 -2.93 3.42
CA THR A 101 -2.78 -1.62 2.80
C THR A 101 -3.94 -1.67 1.80
N ALA A 102 -4.79 -0.65 1.83
CA ALA A 102 -5.71 -0.30 0.75
C ALA A 102 -5.33 1.07 0.21
N THR A 103 -5.22 1.23 -1.10
CA THR A 103 -4.83 2.49 -1.73
C THR A 103 -5.82 2.87 -2.81
N LEU A 104 -6.21 4.15 -2.82
CA LEU A 104 -7.02 4.77 -3.85
C LEU A 104 -6.14 5.78 -4.61
N TYR A 105 -6.09 5.67 -5.93
CA TYR A 105 -5.27 6.51 -6.81
C TYR A 105 -6.13 7.35 -7.74
N VAL A 106 -5.63 8.53 -8.07
CA VAL A 106 -5.88 9.21 -9.34
C VAL A 106 -4.72 8.87 -10.26
N ILE A 107 -5.03 8.56 -11.51
CA ILE A 107 -4.08 8.02 -12.50
C ILE A 107 -4.10 8.94 -13.71
N ASP A 108 -2.93 9.19 -14.26
CA ASP A 108 -2.71 9.85 -15.55
C ASP A 108 -1.90 8.91 -16.43
N VAL A 109 -2.32 8.73 -17.68
CA VAL A 109 -1.73 7.77 -18.62
C VAL A 109 -1.29 8.49 -19.87
N GLU A 110 -0.02 8.34 -20.21
CA GLU A 110 0.60 8.92 -21.40
C GLU A 110 1.14 7.83 -22.31
N ARG A 111 0.90 7.95 -23.63
CA ARG A 111 1.45 7.01 -24.61
C ARG A 111 2.96 7.18 -24.74
N TYR A 112 3.70 6.08 -24.62
CA TYR A 112 5.15 6.08 -24.74
C TYR A 112 5.65 4.90 -25.58
N GLY A 113 6.13 5.16 -26.76
CA GLY A 113 6.57 4.11 -27.70
C GLY A 113 5.46 3.10 -28.04
N ASN A 114 5.71 1.83 -27.74
CA ASN A 114 4.76 0.73 -27.95
C ASN A 114 3.93 0.42 -26.68
N GLY A 115 4.04 1.24 -25.65
CA GLY A 115 3.35 1.07 -24.38
C GLY A 115 2.82 2.40 -23.85
N TYR A 116 2.60 2.43 -22.55
CA TYR A 116 2.09 3.59 -21.83
C TYR A 116 2.91 3.83 -20.57
N LEU A 117 3.10 5.09 -20.23
CA LEU A 117 3.55 5.51 -18.91
C LEU A 117 2.32 5.88 -18.09
N GLU A 118 2.29 5.42 -16.86
CA GLU A 118 1.22 5.69 -15.93
C GLU A 118 1.78 6.35 -14.68
N TYR A 119 1.20 7.48 -14.31
CA TYR A 119 1.53 8.24 -13.13
C TYR A 119 0.34 8.20 -12.20
N GLY A 120 0.55 7.81 -10.94
CA GLY A 120 -0.52 7.76 -9.97
C GLY A 120 -0.15 8.53 -8.70
N ALA A 121 -1.13 9.24 -8.15
CA ALA A 121 -1.05 9.82 -6.82
C ALA A 121 -2.30 9.40 -6.02
N GLY A 122 -2.12 9.04 -4.77
CA GLY A 122 -3.23 8.49 -4.01
C GLY A 122 -3.09 8.58 -2.50
N ILE A 123 -4.12 8.06 -1.84
CA ILE A 123 -4.21 7.93 -0.40
C ILE A 123 -4.22 6.46 -0.04
N SER A 124 -3.37 6.08 0.89
CA SER A 124 -3.31 4.73 1.43
C SER A 124 -3.83 4.68 2.87
N TYR A 125 -4.49 3.58 3.20
CA TYR A 125 -4.81 3.20 4.56
C TYR A 125 -4.12 1.89 4.87
N SER A 126 -3.26 1.87 5.88
CA SER A 126 -2.52 0.68 6.32
C SER A 126 -2.85 0.34 7.76
N ARG A 127 -2.84 -0.93 8.08
CA ARG A 127 -2.89 -1.42 9.45
C ARG A 127 -1.53 -2.01 9.83
N LEU A 128 -0.94 -1.46 10.87
CA LEU A 128 0.36 -1.85 11.40
C LEU A 128 0.16 -2.58 12.73
N THR A 129 0.94 -3.63 12.97
CA THR A 129 1.05 -4.20 14.31
C THR A 129 2.34 -3.68 14.92
N LEU A 130 2.23 -2.87 15.95
CA LEU A 130 3.37 -2.40 16.72
C LEU A 130 3.91 -3.55 17.58
N ASN A 131 5.20 -3.48 17.95
CA ASN A 131 5.90 -4.54 18.67
C ASN A 131 5.11 -5.03 19.90
N PRO A 132 4.82 -6.34 20.02
CA PRO A 132 3.98 -6.91 21.08
C PRO A 132 4.58 -6.88 22.48
N THR A 133 5.84 -6.49 22.67
CA THR A 133 6.46 -6.35 24.00
C THR A 133 5.96 -5.15 24.80
N ALA A 134 5.35 -4.16 24.14
CA ALA A 134 4.71 -3.01 24.77
C ALA A 134 3.22 -3.06 24.52
N SER A 135 2.47 -3.88 25.28
CA SER A 135 1.00 -4.03 25.17
C SER A 135 0.48 -3.85 23.74
N SER A 136 0.24 -4.97 23.04
CA SER A 136 -0.15 -5.07 21.64
C SER A 136 -1.13 -3.98 21.19
N SER A 137 -0.63 -2.90 20.65
CA SER A 137 -1.44 -1.85 20.06
C SER A 137 -1.32 -1.96 18.54
N ASP A 138 -2.46 -2.24 17.91
CA ASP A 138 -2.55 -2.06 16.47
C ASP A 138 -2.52 -0.55 16.18
N ALA A 139 -1.77 -0.16 15.18
CA ALA A 139 -1.78 1.21 14.67
C ALA A 139 -2.46 1.25 13.30
N SER A 140 -3.17 2.33 13.04
CA SER A 140 -3.71 2.64 11.73
C SER A 140 -2.96 3.83 11.14
N ARG A 141 -2.59 3.74 9.87
CA ARG A 141 -1.79 4.72 9.16
C ARG A 141 -2.53 5.19 7.92
N ILE A 142 -2.63 6.50 7.74
CA ILE A 142 -3.06 7.13 6.50
C ILE A 142 -1.82 7.76 5.88
N GLY A 143 -1.56 7.46 4.62
CA GLY A 143 -0.39 7.94 3.89
C GLY A 143 -0.75 8.53 2.53
N LEU A 144 0.17 9.29 1.97
CA LEU A 144 0.19 9.65 0.56
C LEU A 144 1.07 8.65 -0.17
N VAL A 145 0.65 8.29 -1.37
CA VAL A 145 1.36 7.36 -2.23
C VAL A 145 1.45 7.93 -3.63
N THR A 146 2.62 7.80 -4.23
CA THR A 146 2.82 8.04 -5.65
C THR A 146 3.28 6.77 -6.33
N LYS A 147 2.82 6.51 -7.54
CA LYS A 147 3.27 5.40 -8.37
C LYS A 147 3.70 5.88 -9.76
N PHE A 148 4.64 5.17 -10.31
CA PHE A 148 5.08 5.31 -11.69
C PHE A 148 5.16 3.90 -12.31
N GLU A 149 4.48 3.69 -13.42
CA GLU A 149 4.41 2.41 -14.10
C GLU A 149 4.69 2.55 -15.59
N TYR A 150 5.40 1.57 -16.15
CA TYR A 150 5.46 1.33 -17.57
C TYR A 150 4.56 0.15 -17.91
N CYS A 151 3.58 0.37 -18.76
CA CYS A 151 2.60 -0.61 -19.18
C CYS A 151 2.97 -1.14 -20.56
N ASN A 152 3.12 -2.45 -20.70
CA ASN A 152 3.38 -3.13 -21.94
C ASN A 152 2.22 -4.07 -22.29
N MET A 153 1.64 -3.90 -23.46
CA MET A 153 0.61 -4.79 -24.00
C MET A 153 1.29 -5.90 -24.79
N LEU A 154 1.35 -7.11 -24.23
CA LEU A 154 1.97 -8.25 -24.91
C LEU A 154 1.08 -8.77 -26.04
N ASN A 155 -0.13 -9.19 -25.72
CA ASN A 155 -1.17 -9.64 -26.64
C ASN A 155 -2.50 -9.36 -25.95
N TYR A 156 -3.34 -8.54 -26.57
CA TYR A 156 -4.67 -8.27 -26.04
C TYR A 156 -5.39 -9.56 -25.60
N PRO A 157 -5.98 -9.64 -24.40
CA PRO A 157 -6.15 -8.57 -23.41
C PRO A 157 -5.07 -8.53 -22.31
N ILE A 158 -3.91 -9.16 -22.49
CA ILE A 158 -2.89 -9.29 -21.42
C ILE A 158 -2.01 -8.05 -21.37
N VAL A 159 -1.95 -7.43 -20.20
CA VAL A 159 -1.13 -6.26 -19.88
C VAL A 159 -0.12 -6.64 -18.79
N ILE A 160 1.14 -6.25 -19.00
CA ILE A 160 2.18 -6.30 -17.95
C ILE A 160 2.58 -4.87 -17.61
N LYS A 161 2.63 -4.57 -16.34
CA LYS A 161 3.11 -3.30 -15.81
C LYS A 161 4.35 -3.52 -14.95
N TYR A 162 5.32 -2.64 -15.08
CA TYR A 162 6.52 -2.56 -14.25
C TYR A 162 6.47 -1.25 -13.51
N GLY A 163 6.51 -1.27 -12.20
CA GLY A 163 6.27 -0.07 -11.43
C GLY A 163 7.18 0.12 -10.23
N ILE A 164 7.26 1.39 -9.83
CA ILE A 164 7.84 1.85 -8.58
C ILE A 164 6.77 2.65 -7.86
N ARG A 165 6.70 2.45 -6.55
CA ARG A 165 5.80 3.17 -5.65
C ARG A 165 6.57 3.75 -4.49
N ILE A 166 6.21 4.96 -4.10
CA ILE A 166 6.76 5.64 -2.93
C ILE A 166 5.59 6.05 -2.05
N GLY A 167 5.66 5.68 -0.77
CA GLY A 167 4.66 6.02 0.24
C GLY A 167 5.27 6.83 1.38
N THR A 168 4.51 7.80 1.90
CA THR A 168 4.87 8.55 3.09
C THR A 168 3.65 8.67 4.01
N PRO A 169 3.81 8.50 5.34
CA PRO A 169 2.71 8.67 6.27
C PRO A 169 2.31 10.15 6.38
N VAL A 170 1.03 10.37 6.64
CA VAL A 170 0.47 11.70 6.97
C VAL A 170 -0.09 11.69 8.37
N LEU A 171 -0.81 10.61 8.71
CA LEU A 171 -1.45 10.45 10.01
C LEU A 171 -1.27 9.01 10.47
N THR A 172 -0.80 8.83 11.69
CA THR A 172 -0.68 7.52 12.33
C THR A 172 -1.36 7.56 13.70
N PHE A 173 -2.21 6.58 13.95
CA PHE A 173 -2.98 6.46 15.17
C PHE A 173 -2.70 5.11 15.82
N ALA A 174 -2.33 5.10 17.09
CA ALA A 174 -2.30 3.87 17.88
C ALA A 174 -3.60 3.72 18.67
N ASP A 175 -4.19 2.54 18.60
CA ASP A 175 -5.34 2.16 19.42
C ASP A 175 -4.82 1.49 20.70
N GLU A 176 -4.72 2.28 21.78
CA GLU A 176 -4.57 1.71 23.12
C GLU A 176 -5.97 1.48 23.71
N ALA A 177 -6.16 0.39 24.45
CA ALA A 177 -7.43 0.04 25.06
C ALA A 177 -8.11 1.28 25.72
N ASN A 178 -9.09 1.87 25.01
CA ASN A 178 -9.89 3.04 25.35
C ASN A 178 -9.33 4.44 25.02
N ARG A 179 -8.22 4.61 24.30
CA ARG A 179 -7.78 5.95 23.87
C ARG A 179 -7.01 5.87 22.55
N THR A 180 -7.50 6.58 21.54
CA THR A 180 -6.76 6.80 20.29
C THR A 180 -5.70 7.88 20.51
N ARG A 181 -4.44 7.59 20.22
CA ARG A 181 -3.34 8.57 20.29
C ARG A 181 -2.80 8.82 18.91
N SER A 182 -2.57 10.07 18.55
CA SER A 182 -1.81 10.42 17.37
C SER A 182 -0.33 10.16 17.61
N ILE A 183 0.31 9.54 16.63
CA ILE A 183 1.73 9.26 16.61
C ILE A 183 2.35 10.09 15.48
N VAL A 184 3.49 10.70 15.73
CA VAL A 184 4.30 11.28 14.65
C VAL A 184 5.05 10.12 14.00
N ASP A 185 4.89 9.98 12.70
CA ASP A 185 5.52 8.94 11.88
C ASP A 185 6.29 9.62 10.77
N ASP A 186 7.61 9.63 10.88
CA ASP A 186 8.54 10.24 9.91
C ASP A 186 9.06 9.18 8.90
N GLY A 187 8.34 8.07 8.75
CA GLY A 187 8.75 6.96 7.91
C GLY A 187 8.49 7.17 6.41
N PHE A 188 8.89 6.18 5.63
CA PHE A 188 8.61 6.08 4.20
C PHE A 188 8.60 4.61 3.76
N SER A 189 8.07 4.35 2.55
CA SER A 189 8.17 3.05 1.87
C SER A 189 8.53 3.25 0.41
N ILE A 190 9.31 2.30 -0.13
CA ILE A 190 9.64 2.23 -1.54
C ILE A 190 9.40 0.80 -1.99
N GLN A 191 8.55 0.64 -2.99
CA GLN A 191 8.19 -0.65 -3.57
C GLN A 191 8.56 -0.69 -5.05
N ALA A 192 9.20 -1.78 -5.48
CA ALA A 192 9.36 -2.13 -6.89
C ALA A 192 8.56 -3.40 -7.18
N TYR A 193 7.79 -3.42 -8.26
CA TYR A 193 6.86 -4.52 -8.55
C TYR A 193 6.63 -4.77 -10.03
N VAL A 194 6.12 -5.95 -10.31
CA VAL A 194 5.57 -6.32 -11.62
C VAL A 194 4.10 -6.68 -11.42
N SER A 195 3.26 -6.17 -12.28
CA SER A 195 1.82 -6.48 -12.33
C SER A 195 1.51 -7.19 -13.64
N ILE A 196 0.62 -8.17 -13.58
CA ILE A 196 0.04 -8.83 -14.74
C ILE A 196 -1.48 -8.82 -14.60
N GLY A 197 -2.16 -8.51 -15.68
CA GLY A 197 -3.62 -8.43 -15.66
C GLY A 197 -4.22 -8.45 -17.04
N ILE A 198 -5.51 -8.26 -17.04
CA ILE A 198 -6.30 -8.07 -18.25
C ILE A 198 -6.77 -6.62 -18.30
N GLY A 199 -6.73 -6.03 -19.50
CA GLY A 199 -7.12 -4.64 -19.69
C GLY A 199 -7.55 -4.36 -21.10
N ASP A 200 -8.34 -3.28 -21.25
CA ASP A 200 -8.68 -2.71 -22.53
C ASP A 200 -7.61 -1.70 -22.96
N SER A 201 -7.34 -1.65 -24.28
CA SER A 201 -6.40 -0.73 -24.91
C SER A 201 -7.05 0.60 -25.23
#